data_459f008a5f8ea16a196bf3f50438578a
#
_entry.id   459f008a5f8ea16a196bf3f50438578a
#
_cell.length_a   1.000
_cell.length_b   1.000
_cell.length_c   1.000
_cell.angle_alpha   90.00
_cell.angle_beta   90.00
_cell.angle_gamma   90.00
#
_symmetry.space_group_name_H-M   'P 1'
#
loop_
_entity.id
_entity.type
_entity.pdbx_description
1 polymer ?
#
loop_
_entity_poly.entity_id
_entity_poly.type
_entity_poly.pdbx_seq_one_letter_code
_entity_poly.pdbx_strand_id
1 'polypeptide(L)'
;MSKMIVYGEEARKKLQSGIDQLANTVKVTLGPKGRNVVLGKKYGAPLITNDGVTIAKEVELEDAFENMGAQLIREVATKTNDVAGDGTTTATLLAQAITREGLKNLSAGANPMVMRKGIDKAVSAAVEAIKANSVPVSDSDSIARVGTVSSGDETIGKLIAEAMEKVGKEGVITIEESKTAETGLDVVEGMQFDRGYISPYMVTDTDKMEAVL
;
A
#
# COMPACT_ATOMS: atom_id res chain seq x y z
N MET A 1 -11.07 -6.44 31.36
CA MET A 1 -11.57 -5.19 30.75
C MET A 1 -13.03 -5.38 30.34
N SER A 2 -13.93 -4.48 30.74
CA SER A 2 -15.32 -4.47 30.27
C SER A 2 -15.35 -4.13 28.77
N LYS A 3 -16.21 -4.82 28.01
CA LYS A 3 -16.42 -4.53 26.59
C LYS A 3 -17.60 -3.60 26.42
N MET A 4 -17.46 -2.56 25.61
CA MET A 4 -18.58 -1.75 25.14
C MET A 4 -19.20 -2.43 23.92
N ILE A 5 -20.54 -2.44 23.87
CA ILE A 5 -21.28 -3.10 22.80
C ILE A 5 -22.29 -2.12 22.22
N VAL A 6 -22.26 -1.93 20.90
CA VAL A 6 -23.20 -1.07 20.17
C VAL A 6 -23.83 -1.90 19.05
N TYR A 7 -25.13 -1.69 18.80
CA TYR A 7 -25.91 -2.48 17.86
C TYR A 7 -26.59 -1.61 16.80
N GLY A 8 -27.06 -2.26 15.76
CA GLY A 8 -27.98 -1.71 14.80
C GLY A 8 -27.42 -0.60 13.93
N GLU A 9 -28.22 0.43 13.72
CA GLU A 9 -27.89 1.54 12.82
C GLU A 9 -26.78 2.43 13.38
N GLU A 10 -26.73 2.63 14.68
CA GLU A 10 -25.69 3.43 15.34
C GLU A 10 -24.31 2.82 15.12
N ALA A 11 -24.19 1.50 15.33
CA ALA A 11 -22.92 0.79 15.07
C ALA A 11 -22.46 0.95 13.61
N ARG A 12 -23.39 0.80 12.66
CA ARG A 12 -23.09 0.97 11.23
C ARG A 12 -22.66 2.40 10.89
N LYS A 13 -23.32 3.41 11.45
CA LYS A 13 -22.95 4.83 11.23
C LYS A 13 -21.56 5.14 11.75
N LYS A 14 -21.20 4.65 12.93
CA LYS A 14 -19.86 4.84 13.51
C LYS A 14 -18.79 4.15 12.67
N LEU A 15 -18.99 2.90 12.27
CA LEU A 15 -18.08 2.20 11.38
C LEU A 15 -17.93 2.93 10.04
N GLN A 16 -19.01 3.38 9.42
CA GLN A 16 -18.98 4.13 8.18
C GLN A 16 -18.23 5.45 8.33
N SER A 17 -18.45 6.18 9.43
CA SER A 17 -17.74 7.42 9.74
C SER A 17 -16.22 7.19 9.78
N GLY A 18 -15.77 6.15 10.46
CA GLY A 18 -14.35 5.81 10.52
C GLY A 18 -13.76 5.41 9.16
N ILE A 19 -14.50 4.62 8.37
CA ILE A 19 -14.14 4.29 6.99
C ILE A 19 -14.00 5.55 6.15
N ASP A 20 -14.97 6.46 6.23
CA ASP A 20 -14.99 7.69 5.46
C ASP A 20 -13.86 8.65 5.86
N GLN A 21 -13.55 8.79 7.14
CA GLN A 21 -12.47 9.64 7.62
C GLN A 21 -11.12 9.17 7.08
N LEU A 22 -10.78 7.90 7.23
CA LEU A 22 -9.52 7.37 6.72
C LEU A 22 -9.47 7.44 5.19
N ALA A 23 -10.48 6.96 4.49
CA ALA A 23 -10.49 6.94 3.03
C ALA A 23 -10.42 8.34 2.43
N ASN A 24 -11.09 9.34 3.03
CA ASN A 24 -11.01 10.72 2.56
C ASN A 24 -9.62 11.34 2.79
N THR A 25 -8.90 10.93 3.83
CA THR A 25 -7.52 11.35 4.07
C THR A 25 -6.59 10.79 3.00
N VAL A 26 -6.74 9.51 2.66
CA VAL A 26 -5.92 8.86 1.62
C VAL A 26 -6.30 9.37 0.21
N LYS A 27 -7.58 9.60 -0.05
CA LYS A 27 -8.13 10.01 -1.36
C LYS A 27 -7.48 11.27 -1.95
N VAL A 28 -7.01 12.20 -1.12
CA VAL A 28 -6.41 13.46 -1.59
C VAL A 28 -5.11 13.26 -2.35
N THR A 29 -4.49 12.09 -2.23
CA THR A 29 -3.24 11.72 -2.92
C THR A 29 -3.46 11.14 -4.31
N LEU A 30 -4.72 10.85 -4.71
CA LEU A 30 -5.04 10.12 -5.93
C LEU A 30 -4.84 10.97 -7.19
N GLY A 31 -4.18 10.34 -8.19
CA GLY A 31 -4.10 10.83 -9.56
C GLY A 31 -3.15 12.02 -9.78
N PRO A 32 -3.14 12.60 -11.00
CA PRO A 32 -2.14 13.62 -11.38
C PRO A 32 -2.29 14.95 -10.64
N LYS A 33 -3.43 15.19 -9.97
CA LYS A 33 -3.64 16.33 -9.07
C LYS A 33 -3.54 15.92 -7.59
N GLY A 34 -3.00 14.74 -7.32
CA GLY A 34 -2.76 14.23 -5.97
C GLY A 34 -1.89 15.20 -5.16
N ARG A 35 -2.17 15.27 -3.87
CA ARG A 35 -1.45 16.13 -2.91
C ARG A 35 -0.79 15.25 -1.86
N ASN A 36 0.26 15.78 -1.26
CA ASN A 36 0.87 15.16 -0.10
C ASN A 36 0.01 15.39 1.15
N VAL A 37 0.05 14.42 2.04
CA VAL A 37 -0.52 14.50 3.39
C VAL A 37 0.62 14.73 4.38
N VAL A 38 0.40 15.60 5.36
CA VAL A 38 1.34 15.86 6.45
C VAL A 38 0.86 15.11 7.68
N LEU A 39 1.65 14.15 8.14
CA LEU A 39 1.37 13.32 9.30
C LEU A 39 2.19 13.80 10.49
N GLY A 40 1.50 14.20 11.56
CA GLY A 40 2.16 14.62 12.80
C GLY A 40 2.73 13.42 13.54
N LYS A 41 4.00 13.48 13.91
CA LYS A 41 4.64 12.47 14.77
C LYS A 41 4.75 12.97 16.21
N LYS A 42 4.62 12.07 17.18
CA LYS A 42 4.82 12.40 18.60
C LYS A 42 6.26 12.86 18.89
N TYR A 43 7.23 12.34 18.13
CA TYR A 43 8.64 12.67 18.22
C TYR A 43 9.22 12.84 16.81
N GLY A 44 10.04 13.88 16.61
CA GLY A 44 10.68 14.18 15.35
C GLY A 44 9.85 15.09 14.42
N ALA A 45 10.32 15.23 13.18
CA ALA A 45 9.66 16.05 12.17
C ALA A 45 8.38 15.38 11.63
N PRO A 46 7.36 16.16 11.23
CA PRO A 46 6.19 15.63 10.55
C PRO A 46 6.60 14.85 9.28
N LEU A 47 5.92 13.76 9.00
CA LEU A 47 6.11 13.00 7.78
C LEU A 47 5.23 13.57 6.66
N ILE A 48 5.83 13.91 5.54
CA ILE A 48 5.13 14.36 4.33
C ILE A 48 5.16 13.20 3.34
N THR A 49 3.98 12.70 2.96
CA THR A 49 3.88 11.55 2.07
C THR A 49 2.62 11.59 1.22
N ASN A 50 2.65 10.92 0.08
CA ASN A 50 1.49 10.65 -0.77
C ASN A 50 1.19 9.15 -0.87
N ASP A 51 1.95 8.31 -0.18
CA ASP A 51 1.73 6.87 -0.15
C ASP A 51 0.50 6.51 0.69
N GLY A 52 -0.47 5.84 0.02
CA GLY A 52 -1.76 5.50 0.63
C GLY A 52 -1.65 4.54 1.82
N VAL A 53 -0.76 3.55 1.77
CA VAL A 53 -0.62 2.60 2.88
C VAL A 53 0.06 3.23 4.09
N THR A 54 1.06 4.06 3.89
CA THR A 54 1.73 4.81 4.96
C THR A 54 0.74 5.72 5.67
N ILE A 55 -0.08 6.48 4.91
CA ILE A 55 -1.12 7.33 5.48
C ILE A 55 -2.14 6.48 6.26
N ALA A 56 -2.61 5.38 5.67
CA ALA A 56 -3.61 4.53 6.30
C ALA A 56 -3.14 3.90 7.62
N LYS A 57 -1.84 3.59 7.74
CA LYS A 57 -1.23 3.03 8.97
C LYS A 57 -1.15 4.05 10.11
N GLU A 58 -0.97 5.33 9.80
CA GLU A 58 -0.79 6.39 10.79
C GLU A 58 -2.12 7.01 11.27
N VAL A 59 -3.24 6.78 10.56
CA VAL A 59 -4.54 7.33 10.96
C VAL A 59 -5.11 6.55 12.14
N GLU A 60 -5.26 7.25 13.28
CA GLU A 60 -5.97 6.78 14.46
C GLU A 60 -7.06 7.77 14.85
N LEU A 61 -8.25 7.26 15.20
CA LEU A 61 -9.41 8.06 15.56
C LEU A 61 -9.70 7.94 17.06
N GLU A 62 -10.17 9.03 17.67
CA GLU A 62 -10.46 9.09 19.11
C GLU A 62 -11.63 8.20 19.52
N ASP A 63 -12.70 8.15 18.71
CA ASP A 63 -13.83 7.24 18.97
C ASP A 63 -13.43 5.81 18.62
N ALA A 64 -13.49 4.91 19.60
CA ALA A 64 -13.08 3.51 19.45
C ALA A 64 -13.88 2.76 18.37
N PHE A 65 -15.16 3.08 18.17
CA PHE A 65 -15.99 2.43 17.14
C PHE A 65 -15.72 2.98 15.75
N GLU A 66 -15.48 4.28 15.63
CA GLU A 66 -15.01 4.88 14.36
C GLU A 66 -13.63 4.33 14.02
N ASN A 67 -12.73 4.22 15.00
CA ASN A 67 -11.41 3.65 14.80
C ASN A 67 -11.46 2.19 14.30
N MET A 68 -12.43 1.38 14.73
CA MET A 68 -12.66 0.05 14.14
C MET A 68 -12.96 0.14 12.64
N GLY A 69 -13.77 1.11 12.20
CA GLY A 69 -14.03 1.37 10.79
C GLY A 69 -12.77 1.74 10.02
N ALA A 70 -11.95 2.61 10.59
CA ALA A 70 -10.65 2.99 10.03
C ALA A 70 -9.71 1.77 9.92
N GLN A 71 -9.66 0.91 10.93
CA GLN A 71 -8.85 -0.32 10.92
C GLN A 71 -9.27 -1.28 9.81
N LEU A 72 -10.55 -1.44 9.52
CA LEU A 72 -11.03 -2.27 8.41
C LEU A 72 -10.51 -1.79 7.06
N ILE A 73 -10.50 -0.48 6.83
CA ILE A 73 -9.96 0.11 5.60
C ILE A 73 -8.44 0.09 5.56
N ARG A 74 -7.77 0.27 6.69
CA ARG A 74 -6.32 0.09 6.82
C ARG A 74 -5.90 -1.32 6.37
N GLU A 75 -6.65 -2.34 6.75
CA GLU A 75 -6.39 -3.72 6.35
C GLU A 75 -6.47 -3.91 4.84
N VAL A 76 -7.40 -3.23 4.16
CA VAL A 76 -7.49 -3.24 2.69
C VAL A 76 -6.23 -2.65 2.06
N ALA A 77 -5.78 -1.49 2.53
CA ALA A 77 -4.55 -0.86 2.04
C ALA A 77 -3.33 -1.75 2.26
N THR A 78 -3.19 -2.32 3.46
CA THR A 78 -2.08 -3.21 3.81
C THR A 78 -2.04 -4.46 2.94
N LYS A 79 -3.16 -5.17 2.78
CA LYS A 79 -3.24 -6.36 1.92
C LYS A 79 -2.95 -6.07 0.45
N THR A 80 -3.40 -4.91 -0.04
CA THR A 80 -3.08 -4.48 -1.41
C THR A 80 -1.58 -4.25 -1.57
N ASN A 81 -0.95 -3.59 -0.60
CA ASN A 81 0.50 -3.38 -0.60
C ASN A 81 1.28 -4.70 -0.57
N ASP A 82 0.87 -5.64 0.27
CA ASP A 82 1.55 -6.93 0.43
C ASP A 82 1.48 -7.79 -0.84
N VAL A 83 0.40 -7.67 -1.63
CA VAL A 83 0.18 -8.48 -2.84
C VAL A 83 0.70 -7.80 -4.10
N ALA A 84 0.53 -6.49 -4.23
CA ALA A 84 0.80 -5.76 -5.47
C ALA A 84 1.88 -4.67 -5.34
N GLY A 85 2.19 -4.22 -4.13
CA GLY A 85 3.14 -3.13 -3.89
C GLY A 85 2.66 -1.75 -4.33
N ASP A 86 1.53 -1.65 -5.02
CA ASP A 86 0.96 -0.41 -5.55
C ASP A 86 -0.58 -0.46 -5.54
N GLY A 87 -1.23 0.67 -5.82
CA GLY A 87 -2.69 0.78 -5.90
C GLY A 87 -3.40 0.86 -4.56
N THR A 88 -2.72 1.11 -3.46
CA THR A 88 -3.27 1.17 -2.10
C THR A 88 -4.32 2.26 -1.94
N THR A 89 -4.10 3.44 -2.53
CA THR A 89 -5.06 4.55 -2.56
C THR A 89 -6.33 4.17 -3.31
N THR A 90 -6.18 3.54 -4.49
CA THR A 90 -7.32 3.10 -5.32
C THR A 90 -8.14 2.03 -4.60
N ALA A 91 -7.48 1.04 -3.99
CA ALA A 91 -8.14 -0.01 -3.22
C ALA A 91 -8.92 0.55 -2.02
N THR A 92 -8.33 1.50 -1.30
CA THR A 92 -8.99 2.20 -0.17
C THR A 92 -10.25 2.94 -0.64
N LEU A 93 -10.17 3.64 -1.76
CA LEU A 93 -11.30 4.37 -2.32
C LEU A 93 -12.42 3.44 -2.82
N LEU A 94 -12.06 2.34 -3.48
CA LEU A 94 -13.02 1.33 -3.92
C LEU A 94 -13.71 0.67 -2.73
N ALA A 95 -12.98 0.34 -1.68
CA ALA A 95 -13.56 -0.24 -0.46
C ALA A 95 -14.54 0.73 0.22
N GLN A 96 -14.21 2.02 0.29
CA GLN A 96 -15.13 3.06 0.76
C GLN A 96 -16.42 3.09 -0.08
N ALA A 97 -16.29 3.14 -1.41
CA ALA A 97 -17.42 3.24 -2.32
C ALA A 97 -18.34 2.01 -2.22
N ILE A 98 -17.77 0.80 -2.23
CA ILE A 98 -18.50 -0.46 -2.10
C ILE A 98 -19.22 -0.51 -0.75
N THR A 99 -18.56 -0.14 0.34
CA THR A 99 -19.17 -0.14 1.67
C THR A 99 -20.31 0.89 1.76
N ARG A 100 -20.12 2.09 1.24
CA ARG A 100 -21.13 3.15 1.26
C ARG A 100 -22.37 2.76 0.47
N GLU A 101 -22.24 2.22 -0.72
CA GLU A 101 -23.36 1.76 -1.53
C GLU A 101 -24.01 0.50 -0.94
N GLY A 102 -23.21 -0.41 -0.37
CA GLY A 102 -23.71 -1.58 0.35
C GLY A 102 -24.57 -1.20 1.56
N LEU A 103 -24.12 -0.25 2.38
CA LEU A 103 -24.88 0.21 3.55
C LEU A 103 -26.18 0.93 3.18
N LYS A 104 -26.23 1.67 2.07
CA LYS A 104 -27.48 2.26 1.56
C LYS A 104 -28.50 1.18 1.21
N ASN A 105 -28.08 0.15 0.49
CA ASN A 105 -28.96 -0.95 0.11
C ASN A 105 -29.42 -1.75 1.34
N LEU A 106 -28.52 -1.96 2.31
CA LEU A 106 -28.85 -2.64 3.55
C LEU A 106 -29.89 -1.85 4.35
N SER A 107 -29.76 -0.53 4.44
CA SER A 107 -30.73 0.35 5.10
C SER A 107 -32.07 0.39 4.39
N ALA A 108 -32.09 0.15 3.08
CA ALA A 108 -33.30 -0.02 2.28
C ALA A 108 -33.97 -1.42 2.42
N GLY A 109 -33.41 -2.30 3.26
CA GLY A 109 -33.98 -3.63 3.53
C GLY A 109 -33.43 -4.76 2.68
N ALA A 110 -32.34 -4.55 1.92
CA ALA A 110 -31.72 -5.61 1.15
C ALA A 110 -31.13 -6.71 2.07
N ASN A 111 -31.28 -7.97 1.63
CA ASN A 111 -30.72 -9.10 2.36
C ASN A 111 -29.17 -9.12 2.21
N PRO A 112 -28.42 -9.03 3.33
CA PRO A 112 -26.96 -8.95 3.29
C PRO A 112 -26.29 -10.18 2.66
N MET A 113 -26.88 -11.37 2.83
CA MET A 113 -26.31 -12.61 2.24
C MET A 113 -26.49 -12.66 0.73
N VAL A 114 -27.60 -12.13 0.21
CA VAL A 114 -27.83 -12.01 -1.23
C VAL A 114 -26.92 -10.94 -1.82
N MET A 115 -26.79 -9.81 -1.12
CA MET A 115 -25.91 -8.70 -1.53
C MET A 115 -24.45 -9.16 -1.62
N ARG A 116 -23.96 -9.93 -0.64
CA ARG A 116 -22.62 -10.50 -0.67
C ARG A 116 -22.37 -11.32 -1.94
N LYS A 117 -23.30 -12.22 -2.29
CA LYS A 117 -23.21 -13.02 -3.53
C LYS A 117 -23.20 -12.15 -4.80
N GLY A 118 -23.93 -11.03 -4.76
CA GLY A 118 -23.94 -10.04 -5.84
C GLY A 118 -22.60 -9.34 -5.99
N ILE A 119 -22.00 -8.91 -4.87
CA ILE A 119 -20.68 -8.28 -4.84
C ILE A 119 -19.62 -9.26 -5.39
N ASP A 120 -19.60 -10.51 -4.93
CA ASP A 120 -18.64 -11.52 -5.37
C ASP A 120 -18.71 -11.73 -6.90
N LYS A 121 -19.93 -11.81 -7.48
CA LYS A 121 -20.13 -11.92 -8.94
C LYS A 121 -19.63 -10.67 -9.67
N ALA A 122 -19.94 -9.48 -9.16
CA ALA A 122 -19.52 -8.22 -9.77
C ALA A 122 -17.99 -8.08 -9.75
N VAL A 123 -17.34 -8.44 -8.63
CA VAL A 123 -15.88 -8.46 -8.51
C VAL A 123 -15.25 -9.42 -9.52
N SER A 124 -15.78 -10.65 -9.64
CA SER A 124 -15.27 -11.62 -10.60
C SER A 124 -15.35 -11.10 -12.05
N ALA A 125 -16.50 -10.54 -12.45
CA ALA A 125 -16.67 -9.96 -13.78
C ALA A 125 -15.76 -8.75 -14.02
N ALA A 126 -15.57 -7.89 -13.01
CA ALA A 126 -14.66 -6.75 -13.12
C ALA A 126 -13.21 -7.20 -13.28
N VAL A 127 -12.77 -8.20 -12.50
CA VAL A 127 -11.42 -8.78 -12.60
C VAL A 127 -11.16 -9.39 -13.97
N GLU A 128 -12.12 -10.14 -14.54
CA GLU A 128 -12.02 -10.69 -15.89
C GLU A 128 -11.89 -9.58 -16.95
N ALA A 129 -12.71 -8.52 -16.85
CA ALA A 129 -12.64 -7.39 -17.77
C ALA A 129 -11.30 -6.63 -17.66
N ILE A 130 -10.78 -6.44 -16.44
CA ILE A 130 -9.47 -5.80 -16.23
C ILE A 130 -8.36 -6.65 -16.84
N LYS A 131 -8.37 -7.98 -16.63
CA LYS A 131 -7.40 -8.90 -17.22
C LYS A 131 -7.44 -8.89 -18.76
N ALA A 132 -8.64 -8.82 -19.34
CA ALA A 132 -8.80 -8.75 -20.79
C ALA A 132 -8.26 -7.45 -21.41
N ASN A 133 -8.26 -6.36 -20.63
CA ASN A 133 -7.74 -5.05 -21.06
C ASN A 133 -6.27 -4.82 -20.66
N SER A 134 -5.66 -5.72 -19.89
CA SER A 134 -4.28 -5.57 -19.46
C SER A 134 -3.31 -5.82 -20.60
N VAL A 135 -2.24 -5.03 -20.65
CA VAL A 135 -1.15 -5.18 -21.60
C VAL A 135 0.09 -5.68 -20.84
N PRO A 136 0.68 -6.81 -21.26
CA PRO A 136 1.90 -7.32 -20.66
C PRO A 136 3.05 -6.32 -20.79
N VAL A 137 3.79 -6.11 -19.71
CA VAL A 137 5.02 -5.30 -19.70
C VAL A 137 6.20 -6.23 -19.95
N SER A 138 6.90 -6.05 -21.08
CA SER A 138 7.99 -6.94 -21.49
C SER A 138 9.27 -6.23 -21.95
N ASP A 139 9.16 -4.96 -22.33
CA ASP A 139 10.28 -4.15 -22.79
C ASP A 139 10.81 -3.22 -21.68
N SER A 140 12.11 -2.91 -21.76
CA SER A 140 12.81 -2.08 -20.77
C SER A 140 12.19 -0.69 -20.62
N ASP A 141 11.77 -0.07 -21.73
CA ASP A 141 11.11 1.24 -21.72
C ASP A 141 9.77 1.22 -20.96
N SER A 142 8.99 0.16 -21.13
CA SER A 142 7.72 0.00 -20.41
C SER A 142 7.95 -0.25 -18.91
N ILE A 143 8.98 -1.01 -18.55
CA ILE A 143 9.41 -1.20 -17.15
C ILE A 143 9.82 0.14 -16.53
N ALA A 144 10.64 0.93 -17.26
CA ALA A 144 11.07 2.26 -16.80
C ALA A 144 9.86 3.20 -16.58
N ARG A 145 8.86 3.18 -17.48
CA ARG A 145 7.62 3.97 -17.32
C ARG A 145 6.83 3.58 -16.07
N VAL A 146 6.66 2.28 -15.83
CA VAL A 146 5.98 1.78 -14.63
C VAL A 146 6.73 2.21 -13.37
N GLY A 147 8.05 2.04 -13.35
CA GLY A 147 8.90 2.48 -12.25
C GLY A 147 8.81 4.00 -12.01
N THR A 148 8.81 4.80 -13.08
CA THR A 148 8.67 6.26 -13.01
C THR A 148 7.31 6.69 -12.45
N VAL A 149 6.23 6.04 -12.89
CA VAL A 149 4.88 6.36 -12.38
C VAL A 149 4.76 6.01 -10.89
N SER A 150 5.32 4.88 -10.47
CA SER A 150 5.25 4.42 -9.09
C SER A 150 6.11 5.26 -8.14
N SER A 151 7.35 5.58 -8.54
CA SER A 151 8.29 6.37 -7.73
C SER A 151 8.06 7.88 -7.80
N GLY A 152 7.44 8.36 -8.89
CA GLY A 152 7.37 9.79 -9.21
C GLY A 152 8.68 10.39 -9.72
N ASP A 153 9.70 9.57 -9.99
CA ASP A 153 11.04 9.99 -10.45
C ASP A 153 11.51 9.15 -11.64
N GLU A 154 11.86 9.84 -12.74
CA GLU A 154 12.32 9.20 -13.97
C GLU A 154 13.68 8.50 -13.79
N THR A 155 14.54 9.03 -12.93
CA THR A 155 15.87 8.46 -12.65
C THR A 155 15.71 7.11 -11.97
N ILE A 156 14.84 7.02 -10.98
CA ILE A 156 14.53 5.76 -10.28
C ILE A 156 13.89 4.76 -11.24
N GLY A 157 12.98 5.21 -12.12
CA GLY A 157 12.37 4.35 -13.12
C GLY A 157 13.39 3.72 -14.06
N LYS A 158 14.39 4.48 -14.51
CA LYS A 158 15.49 3.98 -15.35
C LYS A 158 16.39 3.00 -14.60
N LEU A 159 16.73 3.28 -13.33
CA LEU A 159 17.52 2.38 -12.51
C LEU A 159 16.82 1.03 -12.28
N ILE A 160 15.51 1.05 -12.05
CA ILE A 160 14.71 -0.19 -11.93
C ILE A 160 14.74 -0.99 -13.23
N ALA A 161 14.59 -0.33 -14.39
CA ALA A 161 14.63 -0.99 -15.68
C ALA A 161 16.01 -1.60 -15.94
N GLU A 162 17.11 -0.88 -15.64
CA GLU A 162 18.47 -1.40 -15.72
C GLU A 162 18.70 -2.59 -14.78
N ALA A 163 18.18 -2.52 -13.55
CA ALA A 163 18.24 -3.63 -12.61
C ALA A 163 17.53 -4.87 -13.16
N MET A 164 16.30 -4.71 -13.68
CA MET A 164 15.53 -5.80 -14.29
C MET A 164 16.23 -6.42 -15.50
N GLU A 165 16.93 -5.61 -16.30
CA GLU A 165 17.68 -6.11 -17.44
C GLU A 165 18.87 -6.99 -16.99
N LYS A 166 19.55 -6.62 -15.89
CA LYS A 166 20.67 -7.36 -15.33
C LYS A 166 20.26 -8.65 -14.62
N VAL A 167 19.19 -8.61 -13.81
CA VAL A 167 18.76 -9.76 -13.00
C VAL A 167 17.73 -10.65 -13.72
N GLY A 168 17.11 -10.16 -14.80
CA GLY A 168 16.07 -10.87 -15.52
C GLY A 168 14.72 -10.90 -14.80
N LYS A 169 13.71 -11.56 -15.42
CA LYS A 169 12.32 -11.57 -14.93
C LYS A 169 12.12 -12.30 -13.60
N GLU A 170 13.00 -13.22 -13.27
CA GLU A 170 12.94 -14.02 -12.04
C GLU A 170 13.83 -13.42 -10.91
N GLY A 171 14.55 -12.35 -11.22
CA GLY A 171 15.42 -11.68 -10.26
C GLY A 171 14.64 -10.90 -9.20
N VAL A 172 15.21 -10.82 -8.01
CA VAL A 172 14.68 -10.05 -6.89
C VAL A 172 15.38 -8.69 -6.85
N ILE A 173 14.60 -7.60 -6.83
CA ILE A 173 15.09 -6.25 -6.64
C ILE A 173 14.68 -5.78 -5.26
N THR A 174 15.67 -5.39 -4.45
CA THR A 174 15.47 -4.75 -3.15
C THR A 174 15.87 -3.28 -3.23
N ILE A 175 15.19 -2.43 -2.47
CA ILE A 175 15.49 -1.01 -2.38
C ILE A 175 15.88 -0.72 -0.93
N GLU A 176 17.06 -0.19 -0.74
CA GLU A 176 17.61 0.16 0.56
C GLU A 176 18.07 1.61 0.56
N GLU A 177 18.08 2.23 1.73
CA GLU A 177 18.63 3.57 1.89
C GLU A 177 20.15 3.54 1.76
N SER A 178 20.68 4.33 0.82
CA SER A 178 22.13 4.41 0.62
C SER A 178 22.82 5.01 1.85
N LYS A 179 23.93 4.42 2.25
CA LYS A 179 24.83 4.98 3.29
C LYS A 179 25.69 6.13 2.74
N THR A 180 25.77 6.28 1.41
CA THR A 180 26.46 7.34 0.71
C THR A 180 25.50 8.39 0.18
N ALA A 181 26.00 9.53 -0.29
CA ALA A 181 25.16 10.57 -0.90
C ALA A 181 24.71 10.25 -2.34
N GLU A 182 25.17 9.13 -2.89
CA GLU A 182 24.91 8.74 -4.27
C GLU A 182 23.88 7.61 -4.34
N THR A 183 23.00 7.70 -5.34
CA THR A 183 22.09 6.62 -5.69
C THR A 183 22.80 5.69 -6.68
N GLY A 184 22.88 4.42 -6.37
CA GLY A 184 23.57 3.42 -7.17
C GLY A 184 22.78 2.13 -7.33
N LEU A 185 23.27 1.25 -8.17
CA LEU A 185 22.76 -0.09 -8.41
C LEU A 185 23.86 -1.10 -8.18
N ASP A 186 23.68 -1.95 -7.18
CA ASP A 186 24.56 -3.08 -6.91
C ASP A 186 23.88 -4.39 -7.35
N VAL A 187 24.60 -5.20 -8.11
CA VAL A 187 24.14 -6.51 -8.57
C VAL A 187 24.88 -7.59 -7.82
N VAL A 188 24.15 -8.45 -7.13
CA VAL A 188 24.70 -9.59 -6.40
C VAL A 188 24.29 -10.87 -7.12
N GLU A 189 25.27 -11.67 -7.49
CA GLU A 189 25.04 -13.01 -8.01
C GLU A 189 24.97 -13.98 -6.83
N GLY A 190 23.81 -14.56 -6.59
CA GLY A 190 23.59 -15.49 -5.49
C GLY A 190 22.26 -15.30 -4.79
N MET A 191 22.25 -15.52 -3.49
CA MET A 191 21.06 -15.46 -2.65
C MET A 191 21.31 -14.49 -1.49
N GLN A 192 20.40 -13.55 -1.30
CA GLN A 192 20.44 -12.62 -0.17
C GLN A 192 19.58 -13.16 0.98
N PHE A 193 20.13 -13.12 2.19
CA PHE A 193 19.47 -13.53 3.42
C PHE A 193 19.33 -12.33 4.36
N ASP A 194 18.19 -12.20 5.04
CA ASP A 194 17.91 -11.13 5.99
C ASP A 194 18.76 -11.20 7.28
N ARG A 195 19.41 -12.33 7.51
CA ARG A 195 20.28 -12.53 8.68
C ARG A 195 21.73 -12.56 8.23
N GLY A 196 22.46 -11.53 8.63
CA GLY A 196 23.90 -11.44 8.42
C GLY A 196 24.71 -12.10 9.55
N TYR A 197 25.84 -11.50 9.89
CA TYR A 197 26.72 -12.00 10.96
C TYR A 197 26.08 -11.88 12.36
N ILE A 198 26.47 -12.77 13.25
CA ILE A 198 25.90 -12.88 14.62
C ILE A 198 26.31 -11.69 15.49
N SER A 199 27.50 -11.09 15.22
CA SER A 199 28.02 -9.98 15.99
C SER A 199 28.60 -8.89 15.10
N PRO A 200 28.38 -7.60 15.42
CA PRO A 200 29.00 -6.48 14.70
C PRO A 200 30.53 -6.53 14.67
N TYR A 201 31.16 -7.28 15.60
CA TYR A 201 32.62 -7.46 15.63
C TYR A 201 33.16 -8.41 14.54
N MET A 202 32.28 -9.06 13.78
CA MET A 202 32.65 -9.94 12.66
C MET A 202 32.85 -9.16 11.35
N VAL A 203 32.68 -7.84 11.37
CA VAL A 203 32.89 -6.96 10.22
C VAL A 203 34.36 -6.93 9.85
N THR A 204 34.68 -7.20 8.58
CA THR A 204 36.03 -7.10 8.04
C THR A 204 36.30 -5.75 7.38
N ASP A 205 35.28 -5.08 6.86
CA ASP A 205 35.30 -3.72 6.36
C ASP A 205 34.38 -2.84 7.23
N THR A 206 34.99 -2.01 8.08
CA THR A 206 34.29 -1.14 9.03
C THR A 206 33.63 0.06 8.36
N ASP A 207 34.10 0.49 7.20
CA ASP A 207 33.55 1.66 6.51
C ASP A 207 32.25 1.31 5.79
N LYS A 208 32.19 0.11 5.23
CA LYS A 208 30.98 -0.43 4.58
C LYS A 208 30.10 -1.27 5.52
N MET A 209 30.58 -1.60 6.71
CA MET A 209 29.94 -2.50 7.65
C MET A 209 29.65 -3.88 7.02
N GLU A 210 30.62 -4.44 6.33
CA GLU A 210 30.53 -5.72 5.63
C GLU A 210 31.54 -6.73 6.17
N ALA A 211 31.16 -8.01 6.14
CA ALA A 211 32.06 -9.13 6.36
C ALA A 211 32.28 -9.84 5.01
N VAL A 212 33.44 -9.63 4.41
CA VAL A 212 33.84 -10.26 3.14
C VAL A 212 34.79 -11.39 3.46
N LEU A 213 34.48 -12.59 2.99
CA LEU A 213 35.27 -13.83 3.18
C LEU A 213 36.07 -14.16 1.92
#